data_d611423db6b9484dc20a4dbdf58ce998
#
_entry.id   d611423db6b9484dc20a4dbdf58ce998
#
_cell.length_a   1.000
_cell.length_b   1.000
_cell.length_c   1.000
_cell.angle_alpha   90.00
_cell.angle_beta   90.00
_cell.angle_gamma   90.00
#
_symmetry.space_group_name_H-M   'P 1'
#
loop_
_entity.id
_entity.type
_entity.pdbx_description
1 polymer ?
#
loop_
_entity_poly.entity_id
_entity_poly.type
_entity_poly.pdbx_seq_one_letter_code
_entity_poly.pdbx_strand_id
1 'polypeptide(L)'
;MANYLIDTHTHIHDPTDRELSAADTFRHAHELGIEKIITIGTDPENSLQAKDFAEEWAGKGEKIFWTYGFHPNEYTEKDRADLTNTLNMASEALKSPQNVAVGEIGLDYHFDGYSAEMQRELLLAMLQLAQDNQKPVSFHVRDAFDDFWPIFDNFKLPTSVMHSFSDSKKNLEESLKRGLYIGVNGLSTFADLAHPPLERMVLETDAPYLTPKPFRGTMNKPGYVKHIAEWATEYYKVDFDEVAAITTANAEKIFKI
;
A
#
# COMPACT_ATOMS: atom_id res chain seq x y z
N MET A 1 10.61 21.09 9.12
CA MET A 1 9.69 19.95 8.91
C MET A 1 9.66 19.69 7.42
N ALA A 2 9.54 18.46 6.98
CA ALA A 2 9.55 18.15 5.57
C ALA A 2 8.29 18.75 4.90
N ASN A 3 8.47 19.55 3.84
CA ASN A 3 7.37 20.13 3.07
C ASN A 3 7.11 19.32 1.80
N TYR A 4 7.06 17.99 1.92
CA TYR A 4 6.79 17.09 0.80
C TYR A 4 5.81 15.99 1.21
N LEU A 5 5.27 15.30 0.22
CA LEU A 5 4.36 14.18 0.39
C LEU A 5 5.00 12.88 -0.06
N ILE A 6 4.47 11.77 0.44
CA ILE A 6 4.82 10.40 0.05
C ILE A 6 3.55 9.71 -0.45
N ASP A 7 3.62 9.08 -1.62
CA ASP A 7 2.61 8.15 -2.07
C ASP A 7 3.01 6.74 -1.59
N THR A 8 2.29 6.21 -0.59
CA THR A 8 2.65 4.95 0.05
C THR A 8 2.11 3.71 -0.64
N HIS A 9 1.28 3.86 -1.69
CA HIS A 9 0.70 2.74 -2.41
C HIS A 9 0.30 3.11 -3.84
N THR A 10 1.00 2.54 -4.82
CA THR A 10 0.72 2.73 -6.26
C THR A 10 1.25 1.55 -7.07
N HIS A 11 0.75 1.35 -8.30
CA HIS A 11 1.15 0.25 -9.20
C HIS A 11 1.88 0.74 -10.46
N ILE A 12 2.60 1.86 -10.37
CA ILE A 12 3.21 2.53 -11.54
C ILE A 12 4.36 1.78 -12.21
N HIS A 13 4.82 0.66 -11.68
CA HIS A 13 5.83 -0.18 -12.33
C HIS A 13 5.29 -0.86 -13.58
N ASP A 14 4.01 -1.23 -13.63
CA ASP A 14 3.38 -1.75 -14.82
C ASP A 14 3.14 -0.60 -15.83
N PRO A 15 3.68 -0.72 -17.08
CA PRO A 15 3.48 0.29 -18.09
C PRO A 15 2.02 0.42 -18.54
N THR A 16 1.17 -0.58 -18.34
CA THR A 16 -0.26 -0.53 -18.65
C THR A 16 -1.04 0.31 -17.65
N ASP A 17 -0.49 0.48 -16.44
CA ASP A 17 -1.05 1.25 -15.33
C ASP A 17 -0.59 2.72 -15.34
N ARG A 18 -0.07 3.20 -16.47
CA ARG A 18 0.38 4.59 -16.63
C ARG A 18 -0.09 5.18 -17.95
N GLU A 19 -0.71 6.35 -17.93
CA GLU A 19 -0.92 7.18 -19.13
C GLU A 19 0.37 7.86 -19.59
N LEU A 20 1.28 8.13 -18.64
CA LEU A 20 2.53 8.84 -18.86
C LEU A 20 3.71 7.86 -18.95
N SER A 21 4.78 8.28 -19.60
CA SER A 21 6.05 7.57 -19.44
C SER A 21 6.47 7.57 -17.97
N ALA A 22 7.32 6.63 -17.55
CA ALA A 22 7.81 6.62 -16.17
C ALA A 22 8.50 7.95 -15.78
N ALA A 23 9.34 8.50 -16.67
CA ALA A 23 9.99 9.80 -16.45
C ALA A 23 8.98 10.94 -16.27
N ASP A 24 7.91 10.96 -17.06
CA ASP A 24 6.87 11.98 -16.97
C ASP A 24 6.00 11.78 -15.72
N THR A 25 5.82 10.53 -15.27
CA THR A 25 5.13 10.21 -14.02
C THR A 25 5.89 10.78 -12.82
N PHE A 26 7.20 10.56 -12.73
CA PHE A 26 8.03 11.14 -11.67
C PHE A 26 8.06 12.67 -11.73
N ARG A 27 8.27 13.25 -12.94
CA ARG A 27 8.23 14.70 -13.10
C ARG A 27 6.92 15.31 -12.61
N HIS A 28 5.78 14.74 -13.02
CA HIS A 28 4.46 15.19 -12.56
C HIS A 28 4.29 15.07 -11.05
N ALA A 29 4.79 13.98 -10.43
CA ALA A 29 4.77 13.83 -8.99
C ALA A 29 5.59 14.92 -8.29
N HIS A 30 6.82 15.18 -8.74
CA HIS A 30 7.68 16.22 -8.17
C HIS A 30 7.09 17.62 -8.31
N GLU A 31 6.49 17.95 -9.46
CA GLU A 31 5.80 19.24 -9.67
C GLU A 31 4.67 19.47 -8.66
N LEU A 32 4.09 18.40 -8.10
CA LEU A 32 3.04 18.44 -7.10
C LEU A 32 3.55 18.23 -5.65
N GLY A 33 4.86 18.12 -5.46
CA GLY A 33 5.49 18.02 -4.15
C GLY A 33 5.58 16.61 -3.57
N ILE A 34 5.43 15.56 -4.41
CA ILE A 34 5.63 14.18 -4.00
C ILE A 34 7.09 13.80 -4.22
N GLU A 35 7.79 13.44 -3.15
CA GLU A 35 9.24 13.18 -3.17
C GLU A 35 9.57 11.68 -3.09
N LYS A 36 8.68 10.86 -2.53
CA LYS A 36 8.88 9.43 -2.37
C LYS A 36 7.64 8.67 -2.83
N ILE A 37 7.86 7.53 -3.46
CA ILE A 37 6.80 6.67 -4.00
C ILE A 37 7.10 5.23 -3.61
N ILE A 38 6.06 4.48 -3.20
CA ILE A 38 6.15 3.04 -2.98
C ILE A 38 5.30 2.35 -4.04
N THR A 39 5.92 1.56 -4.91
CA THR A 39 5.21 0.73 -5.88
C THR A 39 4.98 -0.67 -5.33
N ILE A 40 3.79 -1.21 -5.53
CA ILE A 40 3.26 -2.36 -4.81
C ILE A 40 3.17 -3.58 -5.74
N GLY A 41 3.82 -4.67 -5.34
CA GLY A 41 3.67 -5.95 -6.02
C GLY A 41 2.40 -6.68 -5.61
N THR A 42 1.75 -7.36 -6.55
CA THR A 42 0.46 -8.05 -6.36
C THR A 42 0.51 -9.55 -6.59
N ASP A 43 1.58 -10.04 -7.20
CA ASP A 43 1.91 -11.45 -7.36
C ASP A 43 3.44 -11.61 -7.47
N PRO A 44 4.00 -12.83 -7.49
CA PRO A 44 5.45 -13.04 -7.53
C PRO A 44 6.14 -12.42 -8.74
N GLU A 45 5.56 -12.51 -9.93
CA GLU A 45 6.13 -11.95 -11.16
C GLU A 45 6.03 -10.43 -11.16
N ASN A 46 4.86 -9.89 -10.83
CA ASN A 46 4.59 -8.47 -10.70
C ASN A 46 5.48 -7.83 -9.61
N SER A 47 5.70 -8.52 -8.48
CA SER A 47 6.61 -8.05 -7.43
C SER A 47 8.07 -7.93 -7.90
N LEU A 48 8.55 -8.85 -8.75
CA LEU A 48 9.88 -8.75 -9.33
C LEU A 48 9.98 -7.63 -10.38
N GLN A 49 8.92 -7.38 -11.13
CA GLN A 49 8.82 -6.22 -12.03
C GLN A 49 8.86 -4.91 -11.23
N ALA A 50 8.15 -4.84 -10.10
CA ALA A 50 8.19 -3.69 -9.19
C ALA A 50 9.61 -3.47 -8.63
N LYS A 51 10.31 -4.54 -8.26
CA LYS A 51 11.72 -4.49 -7.84
C LYS A 51 12.60 -3.90 -8.92
N ASP A 52 12.58 -4.48 -10.12
CA ASP A 52 13.44 -4.07 -11.22
C ASP A 52 13.19 -2.60 -11.61
N PHE A 53 11.92 -2.18 -11.63
CA PHE A 53 11.52 -0.80 -11.86
C PHE A 53 12.06 0.14 -10.77
N ALA A 54 11.89 -0.22 -9.50
CA ALA A 54 12.34 0.60 -8.39
C ALA A 54 13.88 0.73 -8.37
N GLU A 55 14.61 -0.36 -8.59
CA GLU A 55 16.08 -0.35 -8.63
C GLU A 55 16.62 0.47 -9.83
N GLU A 56 15.99 0.35 -11.01
CA GLU A 56 16.33 1.15 -12.18
C GLU A 56 16.17 2.65 -11.91
N TRP A 57 15.02 3.06 -11.38
CA TRP A 57 14.73 4.49 -11.19
C TRP A 57 15.43 5.07 -9.96
N ALA A 58 15.66 4.29 -8.90
CA ALA A 58 16.53 4.69 -7.80
C ALA A 58 17.97 4.93 -8.29
N GLY A 59 18.46 4.12 -9.22
CA GLY A 59 19.75 4.33 -9.91
C GLY A 59 19.81 5.62 -10.73
N LYS A 60 18.66 6.19 -11.11
CA LYS A 60 18.53 7.48 -11.81
C LYS A 60 18.32 8.66 -10.84
N GLY A 61 18.25 8.41 -9.54
CA GLY A 61 18.11 9.44 -8.49
C GLY A 61 16.70 9.61 -7.93
N GLU A 62 15.72 8.80 -8.38
CA GLU A 62 14.37 8.83 -7.84
C GLU A 62 14.30 8.16 -6.47
N LYS A 63 13.48 8.70 -5.56
CA LYS A 63 13.21 8.08 -4.26
C LYS A 63 12.01 7.14 -4.38
N ILE A 64 12.25 6.01 -5.02
CA ILE A 64 11.25 4.98 -5.22
C ILE A 64 11.62 3.70 -4.49
N PHE A 65 10.59 3.09 -3.90
CA PHE A 65 10.65 1.87 -3.12
C PHE A 65 9.61 0.88 -3.64
N TRP A 66 9.70 -0.37 -3.21
CA TRP A 66 8.79 -1.40 -3.65
C TRP A 66 8.44 -2.39 -2.54
N THR A 67 7.35 -3.14 -2.75
CA THR A 67 6.93 -4.21 -1.85
C THR A 67 6.87 -5.53 -2.59
N TYR A 68 7.03 -6.64 -1.86
CA TYR A 68 6.76 -7.97 -2.38
C TYR A 68 5.41 -8.43 -1.85
N GLY A 69 4.46 -8.63 -2.73
CA GLY A 69 3.11 -9.02 -2.38
C GLY A 69 2.61 -10.26 -3.12
N PHE A 70 1.51 -10.77 -2.62
CA PHE A 70 0.67 -11.73 -3.30
C PHE A 70 -0.78 -11.44 -2.91
N HIS A 71 -1.43 -10.67 -3.75
CA HIS A 71 -2.82 -10.24 -3.54
C HIS A 71 -3.74 -11.47 -3.46
N PRO A 72 -4.70 -11.53 -2.53
CA PRO A 72 -5.54 -12.70 -2.31
C PRO A 72 -6.29 -13.16 -3.57
N ASN A 73 -6.59 -12.27 -4.49
CA ASN A 73 -7.33 -12.58 -5.72
C ASN A 73 -6.45 -13.11 -6.87
N GLU A 74 -5.13 -13.02 -6.75
CA GLU A 74 -4.18 -13.53 -7.75
C GLU A 74 -3.73 -14.97 -7.46
N TYR A 75 -4.03 -15.51 -6.26
CA TYR A 75 -3.56 -16.82 -5.82
C TYR A 75 -4.39 -17.95 -6.38
N THR A 76 -3.74 -18.84 -7.15
CA THR A 76 -4.36 -19.97 -7.84
C THR A 76 -3.90 -21.33 -7.27
N GLU A 77 -4.56 -22.43 -7.66
CA GLU A 77 -4.11 -23.78 -7.30
C GLU A 77 -2.71 -24.12 -7.84
N LYS A 78 -2.31 -23.52 -8.96
CA LYS A 78 -0.94 -23.64 -9.48
C LYS A 78 0.07 -23.00 -8.54
N ASP A 79 -0.24 -21.82 -8.04
CA ASP A 79 0.63 -21.10 -7.11
C ASP A 79 0.70 -21.80 -5.76
N ARG A 80 -0.41 -22.37 -5.31
CA ARG A 80 -0.48 -23.21 -4.11
C ARG A 80 0.49 -24.39 -4.19
N ALA A 81 0.56 -25.05 -5.34
CA ALA A 81 1.47 -26.18 -5.55
C ALA A 81 2.96 -25.79 -5.49
N ASP A 82 3.30 -24.54 -5.79
CA ASP A 82 4.68 -24.00 -5.79
C ASP A 82 4.97 -22.99 -4.68
N LEU A 83 4.09 -22.87 -3.69
CA LEU A 83 4.16 -21.82 -2.66
C LEU A 83 5.50 -21.82 -1.91
N THR A 84 6.05 -22.98 -1.59
CA THR A 84 7.35 -23.06 -0.90
C THR A 84 8.48 -22.43 -1.71
N ASN A 85 8.53 -22.69 -3.02
CA ASN A 85 9.54 -22.09 -3.89
C ASN A 85 9.32 -20.56 -4.02
N THR A 86 8.08 -20.14 -4.17
CA THR A 86 7.67 -18.73 -4.20
C THR A 86 8.14 -17.98 -2.94
N LEU A 87 7.93 -18.54 -1.75
CA LEU A 87 8.37 -17.92 -0.49
C LEU A 87 9.90 -17.85 -0.35
N ASN A 88 10.64 -18.84 -0.86
CA ASN A 88 12.10 -18.80 -0.89
C ASN A 88 12.60 -17.66 -1.81
N MET A 89 12.03 -17.52 -3.00
CA MET A 89 12.33 -16.43 -3.92
C MET A 89 11.98 -15.07 -3.31
N ALA A 90 10.83 -14.98 -2.66
CA ALA A 90 10.42 -13.78 -1.95
C ALA A 90 11.42 -13.38 -0.87
N SER A 91 11.85 -14.32 -0.02
CA SER A 91 12.81 -14.06 1.06
C SER A 91 14.15 -13.52 0.53
N GLU A 92 14.61 -13.96 -0.62
CA GLU A 92 15.80 -13.40 -1.26
C GLU A 92 15.52 -11.98 -1.81
N ALA A 93 14.39 -11.79 -2.47
CA ALA A 93 14.01 -10.49 -3.03
C ALA A 93 13.83 -9.41 -1.95
N LEU A 94 13.33 -9.77 -0.76
CA LEU A 94 13.18 -8.85 0.38
C LEU A 94 14.50 -8.26 0.91
N LYS A 95 15.67 -8.80 0.51
CA LYS A 95 16.99 -8.27 0.88
C LYS A 95 17.37 -7.03 0.08
N SER A 96 16.67 -6.71 -1.00
CA SER A 96 16.88 -5.47 -1.76
C SER A 96 16.75 -4.24 -0.85
N PRO A 97 17.70 -3.28 -0.94
CA PRO A 97 17.62 -2.06 -0.13
C PRO A 97 16.42 -1.17 -0.44
N GLN A 98 15.83 -1.29 -1.64
CA GLN A 98 14.61 -0.58 -2.02
C GLN A 98 13.33 -1.33 -1.59
N ASN A 99 13.42 -2.58 -1.10
CA ASN A 99 12.27 -3.26 -0.54
C ASN A 99 11.94 -2.74 0.85
N VAL A 100 10.71 -2.22 1.03
CA VAL A 100 10.31 -1.58 2.29
C VAL A 100 9.23 -2.32 3.05
N ALA A 101 8.54 -3.29 2.42
CA ALA A 101 7.46 -4.04 3.07
C ALA A 101 7.17 -5.37 2.35
N VAL A 102 6.43 -6.25 3.02
CA VAL A 102 5.65 -7.31 2.41
C VAL A 102 4.25 -6.76 2.12
N GLY A 103 3.76 -6.95 0.91
CA GLY A 103 2.46 -6.43 0.50
C GLY A 103 2.41 -6.18 -1.03
N GLU A 104 1.26 -6.24 -1.59
CA GLU A 104 -0.07 -6.29 -0.98
C GLU A 104 -0.44 -7.73 -0.62
N ILE A 105 -0.88 -7.97 0.62
CA ILE A 105 -1.34 -9.27 1.10
C ILE A 105 -2.58 -9.10 1.97
N GLY A 106 -3.43 -10.12 2.07
CA GLY A 106 -4.60 -10.01 2.90
C GLY A 106 -5.71 -11.00 2.56
N LEU A 107 -6.95 -10.54 2.72
CA LEU A 107 -8.16 -11.28 2.40
C LEU A 107 -9.15 -10.40 1.63
N ASP A 108 -9.72 -10.91 0.55
CA ASP A 108 -10.78 -10.24 -0.20
C ASP A 108 -11.91 -11.24 -0.51
N TYR A 109 -13.04 -11.05 0.17
CA TYR A 109 -14.23 -11.87 0.01
C TYR A 109 -15.33 -11.18 -0.80
N HIS A 110 -14.98 -10.06 -1.41
CA HIS A 110 -15.93 -9.25 -2.17
C HIS A 110 -16.37 -9.88 -3.49
N PHE A 111 -15.46 -10.60 -4.14
CA PHE A 111 -15.73 -11.20 -5.45
C PHE A 111 -16.07 -12.69 -5.31
N ASP A 112 -17.05 -13.16 -6.09
CA ASP A 112 -17.35 -14.58 -6.20
C ASP A 112 -16.22 -15.33 -6.94
N GLY A 113 -16.01 -16.60 -6.59
CA GLY A 113 -15.11 -17.49 -7.31
C GLY A 113 -13.74 -17.71 -6.68
N TYR A 114 -13.39 -16.98 -5.61
CA TYR A 114 -12.17 -17.23 -4.83
C TYR A 114 -12.43 -18.18 -3.66
N SER A 115 -11.41 -18.97 -3.32
CA SER A 115 -11.46 -19.83 -2.14
C SER A 115 -10.98 -19.07 -0.90
N ALA A 116 -11.89 -18.84 0.06
CA ALA A 116 -11.51 -18.26 1.34
C ALA A 116 -10.46 -19.12 2.09
N GLU A 117 -10.47 -20.45 1.91
CA GLU A 117 -9.46 -21.35 2.47
C GLU A 117 -8.07 -21.03 1.88
N MET A 118 -7.97 -20.92 0.55
CA MET A 118 -6.71 -20.62 -0.13
C MET A 118 -6.19 -19.23 0.25
N GLN A 119 -7.05 -18.22 0.33
CA GLN A 119 -6.64 -16.88 0.74
C GLN A 119 -6.09 -16.89 2.18
N ARG A 120 -6.72 -17.62 3.10
CA ARG A 120 -6.23 -17.75 4.48
C ARG A 120 -4.88 -18.49 4.55
N GLU A 121 -4.71 -19.55 3.74
CA GLU A 121 -3.44 -20.27 3.64
C GLU A 121 -2.33 -19.34 3.14
N LEU A 122 -2.58 -18.60 2.08
CA LEU A 122 -1.64 -17.61 1.55
C LEU A 122 -1.30 -16.54 2.60
N LEU A 123 -2.31 -15.97 3.24
CA LEU A 123 -2.11 -14.94 4.26
C LEU A 123 -1.20 -15.43 5.40
N LEU A 124 -1.45 -16.65 5.91
CA LEU A 124 -0.61 -17.25 6.95
C LEU A 124 0.86 -17.36 6.50
N ALA A 125 1.10 -17.83 5.27
CA ALA A 125 2.43 -17.99 4.72
C ALA A 125 3.15 -16.64 4.53
N MET A 126 2.44 -15.63 4.01
CA MET A 126 2.99 -14.29 3.79
C MET A 126 3.22 -13.52 5.09
N LEU A 127 2.39 -13.72 6.11
CA LEU A 127 2.61 -13.14 7.45
C LEU A 127 3.84 -13.76 8.12
N GLN A 128 4.05 -15.07 7.97
CA GLN A 128 5.26 -15.74 8.46
C GLN A 128 6.51 -15.18 7.75
N LEU A 129 6.45 -15.01 6.42
CA LEU A 129 7.53 -14.39 5.65
C LEU A 129 7.85 -12.97 6.16
N ALA A 130 6.82 -12.16 6.39
CA ALA A 130 6.99 -10.78 6.88
C ALA A 130 7.61 -10.76 8.29
N GLN A 131 7.13 -11.63 9.18
CA GLN A 131 7.65 -11.76 10.55
C GLN A 131 9.12 -12.20 10.57
N ASP A 132 9.48 -13.22 9.81
CA ASP A 132 10.84 -13.78 9.74
C ASP A 132 11.85 -12.77 9.18
N ASN A 133 11.40 -11.92 8.25
CA ASN A 133 12.21 -10.87 7.65
C ASN A 133 12.09 -9.50 8.36
N GLN A 134 11.31 -9.41 9.43
CA GLN A 134 11.05 -8.18 10.19
C GLN A 134 10.59 -7.01 9.30
N LYS A 135 9.80 -7.30 8.29
CA LYS A 135 9.24 -6.31 7.36
C LYS A 135 7.84 -5.86 7.82
N PRO A 136 7.52 -4.57 7.71
CA PRO A 136 6.13 -4.12 7.83
C PRO A 136 5.27 -4.71 6.71
N VAL A 137 3.96 -4.62 6.89
CA VAL A 137 3.00 -5.16 5.91
C VAL A 137 2.06 -4.07 5.40
N SER A 138 1.79 -4.07 4.10
CA SER A 138 0.67 -3.37 3.49
C SER A 138 -0.47 -4.36 3.29
N PHE A 139 -1.54 -4.20 4.06
CA PHE A 139 -2.68 -5.12 4.09
C PHE A 139 -3.81 -4.69 3.18
N HIS A 140 -4.33 -5.64 2.42
CA HIS A 140 -5.61 -5.57 1.74
C HIS A 140 -6.65 -6.41 2.49
N VAL A 141 -7.69 -5.80 3.03
CA VAL A 141 -8.77 -6.54 3.68
C VAL A 141 -10.13 -5.98 3.25
N ARG A 142 -10.90 -6.81 2.55
CA ARG A 142 -12.20 -6.42 2.02
C ARG A 142 -13.25 -7.50 2.31
N ASP A 143 -14.33 -7.12 3.00
CA ASP A 143 -15.43 -8.00 3.42
C ASP A 143 -14.96 -9.27 4.21
N ALA A 144 -13.78 -9.21 4.88
CA ALA A 144 -13.09 -10.38 5.45
C ALA A 144 -12.50 -10.17 6.85
N PHE A 145 -12.85 -9.08 7.55
CA PHE A 145 -12.24 -8.74 8.84
C PHE A 145 -12.49 -9.77 9.95
N ASP A 146 -13.61 -10.49 9.91
CA ASP A 146 -13.92 -11.52 10.92
C ASP A 146 -12.95 -12.71 10.85
N ASP A 147 -12.46 -13.06 9.66
CA ASP A 147 -11.41 -14.08 9.47
C ASP A 147 -10.00 -13.49 9.61
N PHE A 148 -9.83 -12.21 9.27
CA PHE A 148 -8.52 -11.55 9.30
C PHE A 148 -7.97 -11.38 10.72
N TRP A 149 -8.77 -10.88 11.66
CA TRP A 149 -8.28 -10.59 13.02
C TRP A 149 -7.76 -11.82 13.76
N PRO A 150 -8.46 -12.98 13.77
CA PRO A 150 -7.95 -14.19 14.39
C PRO A 150 -6.62 -14.66 13.81
N ILE A 151 -6.38 -14.42 12.51
CA ILE A 151 -5.10 -14.76 11.88
C ILE A 151 -4.04 -13.76 12.28
N PHE A 152 -4.29 -12.46 12.11
CA PHE A 152 -3.36 -11.37 12.40
C PHE A 152 -2.83 -11.43 13.84
N ASP A 153 -3.69 -11.67 14.82
CA ASP A 153 -3.37 -11.67 16.24
C ASP A 153 -2.36 -12.77 16.68
N ASN A 154 -2.05 -13.73 15.79
CA ASN A 154 -1.03 -14.76 16.01
C ASN A 154 0.38 -14.33 15.63
N PHE A 155 0.56 -13.17 14.96
CA PHE A 155 1.85 -12.73 14.46
C PHE A 155 2.36 -11.49 15.19
N LYS A 156 3.69 -11.37 15.27
CA LYS A 156 4.38 -10.19 15.83
C LYS A 156 5.08 -9.43 14.69
N LEU A 157 4.34 -8.52 14.11
CA LEU A 157 4.81 -7.73 12.98
C LEU A 157 5.34 -6.36 13.42
N PRO A 158 6.29 -5.76 12.67
CA PRO A 158 6.53 -4.32 12.77
C PRO A 158 5.24 -3.52 12.52
N THR A 159 5.26 -2.24 12.87
CA THR A 159 4.15 -1.33 12.56
C THR A 159 3.81 -1.38 11.09
N SER A 160 2.56 -1.63 10.75
CA SER A 160 2.07 -1.95 9.42
C SER A 160 0.90 -1.06 9.01
N VAL A 161 0.47 -1.14 7.75
CA VAL A 161 -0.59 -0.30 7.18
C VAL A 161 -1.76 -1.16 6.72
N MET A 162 -2.97 -0.73 7.06
CA MET A 162 -4.19 -1.17 6.41
C MET A 162 -4.42 -0.26 5.19
N HIS A 163 -4.06 -0.74 4.01
CA HIS A 163 -4.22 -0.03 2.74
C HIS A 163 -5.69 0.17 2.39
N SER A 164 -6.00 1.28 1.73
CA SER A 164 -7.31 1.57 1.12
C SER A 164 -8.52 1.28 2.03
N PHE A 165 -8.38 1.65 3.30
CA PHE A 165 -9.41 1.31 4.29
C PHE A 165 -10.76 1.96 3.94
N SER A 166 -11.77 1.13 3.74
CA SER A 166 -13.13 1.54 3.37
C SER A 166 -14.22 0.80 4.13
N ASP A 167 -13.86 0.19 5.26
CA ASP A 167 -14.76 -0.61 6.09
C ASP A 167 -15.40 0.20 7.24
N SER A 168 -16.10 -0.47 8.12
CA SER A 168 -16.85 0.07 9.24
C SER A 168 -15.95 0.78 10.28
N LYS A 169 -16.57 1.72 11.01
CA LYS A 169 -15.92 2.35 12.17
C LYS A 169 -15.42 1.33 13.19
N LYS A 170 -16.13 0.20 13.39
CA LYS A 170 -15.71 -0.89 14.29
C LYS A 170 -14.35 -1.45 13.85
N ASN A 171 -14.19 -1.78 12.56
CA ASN A 171 -12.96 -2.35 12.05
C ASN A 171 -11.82 -1.31 11.99
N LEU A 172 -12.13 -0.03 11.80
CA LEU A 172 -11.17 1.05 11.99
C LEU A 172 -10.62 1.08 13.43
N GLU A 173 -11.50 1.06 14.44
CA GLU A 173 -11.11 1.05 15.84
C GLU A 173 -10.27 -0.20 16.20
N GLU A 174 -10.63 -1.36 15.67
CA GLU A 174 -9.87 -2.61 15.87
C GLU A 174 -8.48 -2.56 15.20
N SER A 175 -8.36 -1.92 14.01
CA SER A 175 -7.06 -1.66 13.36
C SER A 175 -6.17 -0.76 14.22
N LEU A 176 -6.73 0.34 14.71
CA LEU A 176 -6.01 1.31 15.53
C LEU A 176 -5.56 0.73 16.88
N LYS A 177 -6.39 -0.10 17.53
CA LYS A 177 -6.04 -0.81 18.79
C LYS A 177 -4.85 -1.75 18.59
N ARG A 178 -4.73 -2.39 17.43
CA ARG A 178 -3.60 -3.27 17.06
C ARG A 178 -2.37 -2.50 16.59
N GLY A 179 -2.40 -1.17 16.62
CA GLY A 179 -1.27 -0.32 16.28
C GLY A 179 -1.07 -0.10 14.79
N LEU A 180 -2.02 -0.53 13.95
CA LEU A 180 -1.97 -0.31 12.51
C LEU A 180 -2.15 1.17 12.16
N TYR A 181 -1.51 1.59 11.08
CA TYR A 181 -1.78 2.83 10.37
C TYR A 181 -2.79 2.58 9.26
N ILE A 182 -3.43 3.63 8.80
CA ILE A 182 -4.53 3.56 7.84
C ILE A 182 -4.13 4.32 6.57
N GLY A 183 -4.15 3.62 5.45
CA GLY A 183 -4.00 4.21 4.12
C GLY A 183 -5.27 4.93 3.71
N VAL A 184 -5.12 6.20 3.37
CA VAL A 184 -6.22 7.07 2.94
C VAL A 184 -5.96 7.54 1.52
N ASN A 185 -6.91 7.25 0.63
CA ASN A 185 -6.79 7.49 -0.81
C ASN A 185 -7.95 8.33 -1.38
N GLY A 186 -8.05 8.34 -2.70
CA GLY A 186 -9.03 9.12 -3.43
C GLY A 186 -10.50 8.85 -3.08
N LEU A 187 -10.83 7.67 -2.53
CA LEU A 187 -12.18 7.35 -2.06
C LEU A 187 -12.69 8.37 -1.05
N SER A 188 -11.81 8.82 -0.14
CA SER A 188 -12.14 9.78 0.92
C SER A 188 -12.65 11.11 0.38
N THR A 189 -12.31 11.46 -0.85
CA THR A 189 -12.74 12.73 -1.46
C THR A 189 -14.20 12.71 -1.94
N PHE A 190 -14.86 11.54 -1.97
CA PHE A 190 -16.23 11.44 -2.53
C PHE A 190 -17.12 10.39 -1.85
N ALA A 191 -16.59 9.51 -1.02
CA ALA A 191 -17.35 8.52 -0.26
C ALA A 191 -17.45 8.92 1.21
N ASP A 192 -18.52 8.52 1.87
CA ASP A 192 -18.71 8.70 3.33
C ASP A 192 -18.06 7.52 4.05
N LEU A 193 -16.83 7.70 4.49
CA LEU A 193 -16.00 6.68 5.12
C LEU A 193 -15.64 7.06 6.56
N ALA A 194 -15.32 6.06 7.37
CA ALA A 194 -14.68 6.28 8.66
C ALA A 194 -13.19 6.59 8.45
N HIS A 195 -12.69 7.67 9.07
CA HIS A 195 -11.30 8.10 8.94
C HIS A 195 -10.55 7.98 10.25
N PRO A 196 -9.23 7.63 10.21
CA PRO A 196 -8.39 7.55 11.39
C PRO A 196 -8.06 8.95 11.94
N PRO A 197 -7.54 9.07 13.17
CA PRO A 197 -6.83 10.28 13.57
C PRO A 197 -5.65 10.56 12.64
N LEU A 198 -5.32 11.83 12.41
CA LEU A 198 -4.26 12.25 11.48
C LEU A 198 -2.89 11.60 11.81
N GLU A 199 -2.60 11.41 13.11
CA GLU A 199 -1.39 10.77 13.61
C GLU A 199 -1.30 9.26 13.29
N ARG A 200 -2.35 8.67 12.74
CA ARG A 200 -2.45 7.28 12.34
C ARG A 200 -2.73 7.10 10.85
N MET A 201 -2.60 8.18 10.08
CA MET A 201 -2.84 8.21 8.66
C MET A 201 -1.54 8.13 7.86
N VAL A 202 -1.56 7.42 6.74
CA VAL A 202 -0.66 7.61 5.61
C VAL A 202 -1.47 7.95 4.38
N LEU A 203 -0.87 8.67 3.44
CA LEU A 203 -1.51 9.04 2.17
C LEU A 203 -1.05 8.13 1.05
N GLU A 204 -1.98 7.76 0.20
CA GLU A 204 -1.73 6.90 -0.94
C GLU A 204 -2.66 7.23 -2.10
N THR A 205 -2.28 6.88 -3.32
CA THR A 205 -3.16 7.05 -4.47
C THR A 205 -3.91 5.79 -4.85
N ASP A 206 -3.27 4.65 -4.73
CA ASP A 206 -3.68 3.41 -5.38
C ASP A 206 -3.73 3.55 -6.92
N ALA A 207 -2.86 4.41 -7.46
CA ALA A 207 -2.82 4.62 -8.90
C ALA A 207 -2.47 3.32 -9.65
N PRO A 208 -3.22 3.01 -10.73
CA PRO A 208 -4.07 3.87 -11.56
C PRO A 208 -5.53 3.99 -11.10
N TYR A 209 -5.90 3.35 -9.98
CA TYR A 209 -7.26 3.25 -9.47
C TYR A 209 -7.64 4.46 -8.59
N LEU A 210 -8.90 4.51 -8.13
CA LEU A 210 -9.41 5.37 -7.07
C LEU A 210 -9.10 6.87 -7.22
N THR A 211 -9.12 7.40 -8.43
CA THR A 211 -8.83 8.80 -8.76
C THR A 211 -9.64 9.76 -7.87
N PRO A 212 -9.00 10.71 -7.15
CA PRO A 212 -9.68 11.68 -6.29
C PRO A 212 -10.49 12.71 -7.09
N LYS A 213 -11.42 13.42 -6.42
CA LYS A 213 -11.94 14.68 -6.96
C LYS A 213 -10.81 15.71 -7.05
N PRO A 214 -10.85 16.62 -8.07
CA PRO A 214 -11.88 16.76 -9.10
C PRO A 214 -11.65 15.86 -10.33
N PHE A 215 -10.68 14.95 -10.32
CA PHE A 215 -10.21 14.19 -11.49
C PHE A 215 -10.93 12.86 -11.73
N ARG A 216 -12.06 12.63 -11.06
CA ARG A 216 -12.85 11.40 -11.25
C ARG A 216 -13.13 11.10 -12.72
N GLY A 217 -12.94 9.81 -13.11
CA GLY A 217 -13.14 9.37 -14.49
C GLY A 217 -11.90 9.45 -15.38
N THR A 218 -10.77 9.90 -14.84
CA THR A 218 -9.44 9.78 -15.48
C THR A 218 -8.58 8.75 -14.76
N MET A 219 -7.49 8.31 -15.35
CA MET A 219 -6.50 7.45 -14.71
C MET A 219 -5.82 8.21 -13.56
N ASN A 220 -5.70 7.55 -12.40
CA ASN A 220 -5.04 8.12 -11.24
C ASN A 220 -3.51 8.18 -11.44
N LYS A 221 -2.83 9.04 -10.69
CA LYS A 221 -1.38 9.29 -10.78
C LYS A 221 -0.81 9.57 -9.38
N PRO A 222 0.45 9.19 -9.09
CA PRO A 222 1.06 9.45 -7.77
C PRO A 222 0.97 10.92 -7.34
N GLY A 223 1.10 11.86 -8.28
CA GLY A 223 0.95 13.29 -8.02
C GLY A 223 -0.39 13.68 -7.38
N TYR A 224 -1.43 12.88 -7.57
CA TYR A 224 -2.76 13.16 -7.03
C TYR A 224 -2.89 12.90 -5.51
N VAL A 225 -1.87 12.33 -4.85
CA VAL A 225 -1.77 12.34 -3.37
C VAL A 225 -1.93 13.75 -2.80
N LYS A 226 -1.48 14.78 -3.54
CA LYS A 226 -1.66 16.18 -3.15
C LYS A 226 -3.14 16.51 -2.90
N HIS A 227 -4.05 16.08 -3.77
CA HIS A 227 -5.49 16.37 -3.63
C HIS A 227 -6.13 15.60 -2.47
N ILE A 228 -5.56 14.46 -2.09
CA ILE A 228 -5.95 13.72 -0.89
C ILE A 228 -5.47 14.46 0.36
N ALA A 229 -4.25 15.01 0.34
CA ALA A 229 -3.75 15.88 1.41
C ALA A 229 -4.57 17.15 1.56
N GLU A 230 -4.95 17.81 0.45
CA GLU A 230 -5.84 18.98 0.44
C GLU A 230 -7.21 18.64 1.04
N TRP A 231 -7.79 17.49 0.70
CA TRP A 231 -9.01 17.00 1.34
C TRP A 231 -8.81 16.80 2.86
N ALA A 232 -7.70 16.20 3.28
CA ALA A 232 -7.40 15.98 4.70
C ALA A 232 -7.28 17.30 5.47
N THR A 233 -6.70 18.35 4.86
CA THR A 233 -6.65 19.72 5.41
C THR A 233 -8.05 20.25 5.75
N GLU A 234 -8.98 20.10 4.82
CA GLU A 234 -10.38 20.54 5.02
C GLU A 234 -11.10 19.68 6.06
N TYR A 235 -10.91 18.36 6.01
CA TYR A 235 -11.58 17.42 6.91
C TYR A 235 -11.15 17.58 8.37
N TYR A 236 -9.83 17.64 8.63
CA TYR A 236 -9.27 17.78 9.98
C TYR A 236 -9.18 19.23 10.46
N LYS A 237 -9.39 20.21 9.59
CA LYS A 237 -9.28 21.65 9.88
C LYS A 237 -7.91 22.06 10.41
N VAL A 238 -6.88 21.57 9.76
CA VAL A 238 -5.46 21.86 10.02
C VAL A 238 -4.81 22.41 8.76
N ASP A 239 -3.61 22.96 8.85
CA ASP A 239 -2.88 23.47 7.70
C ASP A 239 -2.32 22.33 6.84
N PHE A 240 -2.11 22.59 5.54
CA PHE A 240 -1.54 21.63 4.59
C PHE A 240 -0.16 21.16 5.03
N ASP A 241 0.68 22.05 5.54
CA ASP A 241 2.02 21.71 6.03
C ASP A 241 1.97 20.77 7.24
N GLU A 242 0.93 20.87 8.08
CA GLU A 242 0.71 19.96 9.20
C GLU A 242 0.31 18.57 8.71
N VAL A 243 -0.64 18.48 7.75
CA VAL A 243 -1.00 17.21 7.11
C VAL A 243 0.24 16.57 6.48
N ALA A 244 0.98 17.31 5.66
CA ALA A 244 2.17 16.81 4.99
C ALA A 244 3.23 16.33 5.99
N ALA A 245 3.51 17.10 7.03
CA ALA A 245 4.52 16.76 8.03
C ALA A 245 4.15 15.48 8.81
N ILE A 246 2.89 15.34 9.25
CA ILE A 246 2.45 14.19 10.04
C ILE A 246 2.40 12.92 9.19
N THR A 247 1.77 12.99 8.01
CA THR A 247 1.60 11.80 7.16
C THR A 247 2.91 11.30 6.57
N THR A 248 3.82 12.23 6.21
CA THR A 248 5.18 11.90 5.79
C THR A 248 5.98 11.24 6.91
N ALA A 249 5.97 11.81 8.13
CA ALA A 249 6.65 11.21 9.27
C ALA A 249 6.10 9.82 9.61
N ASN A 250 4.78 9.61 9.47
CA ASN A 250 4.16 8.29 9.64
C ASN A 250 4.70 7.29 8.61
N ALA A 251 4.71 7.65 7.33
CA ALA A 251 5.22 6.80 6.25
C ALA A 251 6.72 6.47 6.44
N GLU A 252 7.54 7.47 6.73
CA GLU A 252 8.98 7.28 7.00
C GLU A 252 9.24 6.35 8.19
N LYS A 253 8.46 6.49 9.25
CA LYS A 253 8.55 5.64 10.45
C LYS A 253 8.20 4.19 10.14
N ILE A 254 7.13 3.95 9.37
CA ILE A 254 6.63 2.60 9.05
C ILE A 254 7.60 1.89 8.11
N PHE A 255 7.93 2.54 7.01
CA PHE A 255 8.68 1.95 5.90
C PHE A 255 10.20 2.14 6.02
N LYS A 256 10.67 2.95 6.97
CA LYS A 256 12.09 3.28 7.21
C LYS A 256 12.80 3.87 5.99
N ILE A 257 12.15 4.80 5.31
CA ILE A 257 12.57 5.42 4.04
C ILE A 257 12.95 6.90 4.19
#